data_ca9818571a63810c534c3d4abfd173ec
#
_entry.id   ca9818571a63810c534c3d4abfd173ec
#
_cell.length_a   1.000
_cell.length_b   1.000
_cell.length_c   1.000
_cell.angle_alpha   90.00
_cell.angle_beta   90.00
_cell.angle_gamma   90.00
#
_symmetry.space_group_name_H-M   'P 1'
#
loop_
_entity.id
_entity.type
_entity.pdbx_description
1 polymer ?
#
loop_
_entity_poly.entity_id
_entity_poly.type
_entity_poly.pdbx_seq_one_letter_code
_entity_poly.pdbx_strand_id
1 'polypeptide(L)'
;MSSKIRWSLPDGVDELLPPKAIEVEMLRRKLIDEYISSGFEFITPPLLELSESIGGEAHDEIKSHAFSFKDSLTGKNLSIRPDISEQASRIDAYRIQSNDIVKLCYAGEVVKSKVSKSLRSRTTIQVGAEIFGDSSKDAELDSINLMLKSLEIAGIKNITLSIGHAAFTSSVLEPFKKLGREIFVDLEIALSKKSKSDLDKIIPDSNQNKQSLISLCDMYGGIDIIQSAKESFSYLELTQNFMDHLEALAGKLIENSGITLHVDLGEVQGFKYHNGVVFSAYADSAGYVLAKGGRYDGLRKQSDTDRPAVGFDLDLVSVSNL
;
A
#
# COMPACT_ATOMS: atom_id res chain seq x y z
N MET A 1 -29.19 16.65 -29.69
CA MET A 1 -28.22 16.16 -28.69
C MET A 1 -27.87 17.33 -27.79
N SER A 2 -28.11 17.18 -26.49
CA SER A 2 -28.13 18.26 -25.49
C SER A 2 -26.75 18.91 -25.35
N SER A 3 -26.69 20.25 -25.26
CA SER A 3 -25.51 21.06 -24.95
C SER A 3 -24.79 20.69 -23.63
N LYS A 4 -25.42 19.86 -22.79
CA LYS A 4 -24.87 19.35 -21.53
C LYS A 4 -23.65 18.43 -21.69
N ILE A 5 -23.50 17.70 -22.81
CA ILE A 5 -22.40 16.74 -23.01
C ILE A 5 -21.07 17.45 -23.30
N ARG A 6 -21.08 18.67 -23.80
CA ARG A 6 -19.87 19.42 -24.19
C ARG A 6 -19.01 19.87 -22.99
N TRP A 7 -19.60 19.95 -21.80
CA TRP A 7 -18.96 20.48 -20.58
C TRP A 7 -18.94 19.48 -19.43
N SER A 8 -19.29 18.21 -19.68
CA SER A 8 -19.22 17.18 -18.64
C SER A 8 -17.81 16.63 -18.52
N LEU A 9 -17.39 16.36 -17.28
CA LEU A 9 -16.19 15.61 -17.00
C LEU A 9 -16.43 14.11 -17.23
N PRO A 10 -15.37 13.32 -17.46
CA PRO A 10 -15.48 11.86 -17.46
C PRO A 10 -15.95 11.34 -16.10
N ASP A 11 -16.60 10.17 -16.09
CA ASP A 11 -17.05 9.53 -14.85
C ASP A 11 -15.86 9.27 -13.89
N GLY A 12 -16.01 9.67 -12.64
CA GLY A 12 -14.99 9.55 -11.60
C GLY A 12 -13.82 10.53 -11.74
N VAL A 13 -13.98 11.60 -12.51
CA VAL A 13 -13.02 12.71 -12.60
C VAL A 13 -13.69 13.97 -12.06
N ASP A 14 -13.07 14.60 -11.06
CA ASP A 14 -13.59 15.80 -10.41
C ASP A 14 -12.60 16.96 -10.51
N GLU A 15 -13.12 18.18 -10.37
CA GLU A 15 -12.35 19.41 -10.29
C GLU A 15 -12.26 19.87 -8.83
N LEU A 16 -11.08 20.32 -8.42
CA LEU A 16 -10.92 21.02 -7.15
C LEU A 16 -11.14 22.51 -7.39
N LEU A 17 -12.24 23.04 -6.87
CA LEU A 17 -12.61 24.45 -7.00
C LEU A 17 -12.38 25.21 -5.68
N PRO A 18 -12.30 26.57 -5.71
CA PRO A 18 -12.25 27.37 -4.48
C PRO A 18 -13.51 27.16 -3.60
N PRO A 19 -13.39 27.12 -2.26
CA PRO A 19 -12.14 27.29 -1.49
C PRO A 19 -11.30 26.01 -1.38
N LYS A 20 -11.85 24.83 -1.73
CA LYS A 20 -11.21 23.52 -1.49
C LYS A 20 -9.84 23.38 -2.15
N ALA A 21 -9.67 23.91 -3.35
CA ALA A 21 -8.39 23.83 -4.07
C ALA A 21 -7.22 24.43 -3.27
N ILE A 22 -7.43 25.59 -2.63
CA ILE A 22 -6.38 26.22 -1.82
C ILE A 22 -6.13 25.46 -0.52
N GLU A 23 -7.16 24.85 0.10
CA GLU A 23 -7.00 24.04 1.30
C GLU A 23 -6.11 22.81 1.02
N VAL A 24 -6.39 22.11 -0.08
CA VAL A 24 -5.59 20.95 -0.53
C VAL A 24 -4.15 21.37 -0.84
N GLU A 25 -3.95 22.50 -1.54
CA GLU A 25 -2.60 22.99 -1.87
C GLU A 25 -1.81 23.39 -0.61
N MET A 26 -2.47 24.04 0.36
CA MET A 26 -1.82 24.40 1.63
C MET A 26 -1.45 23.17 2.46
N LEU A 27 -2.29 22.12 2.47
CA LEU A 27 -1.96 20.85 3.10
C LEU A 27 -0.79 20.18 2.39
N ARG A 28 -0.79 20.13 1.05
CA ARG A 28 0.32 19.58 0.25
C ARG A 28 1.67 20.20 0.63
N ARG A 29 1.72 21.54 0.75
CA ARG A 29 2.93 22.26 1.14
C ARG A 29 3.41 21.88 2.52
N LYS A 30 2.50 21.85 3.52
CA LYS A 30 2.84 21.47 4.89
C LYS A 30 3.42 20.05 4.98
N LEU A 31 2.86 19.09 4.21
CA LEU A 31 3.36 17.71 4.19
C LEU A 31 4.74 17.62 3.55
N ILE A 32 4.96 18.33 2.43
CA ILE A 32 6.28 18.35 1.77
C ILE A 32 7.33 18.98 2.70
N ASP A 33 7.01 20.09 3.36
CA ASP A 33 7.92 20.75 4.30
C ASP A 33 8.28 19.83 5.48
N GLU A 34 7.30 19.10 6.02
CA GLU A 34 7.51 18.09 7.07
C GLU A 34 8.45 16.98 6.59
N TYR A 35 8.24 16.43 5.37
CA TYR A 35 9.08 15.35 4.85
C TYR A 35 10.51 15.82 4.60
N ILE A 36 10.70 17.01 4.05
CA ILE A 36 12.02 17.60 3.86
C ILE A 36 12.71 17.82 5.21
N SER A 37 12.01 18.34 6.23
CA SER A 37 12.55 18.53 7.57
C SER A 37 12.92 17.22 8.27
N SER A 38 12.26 16.12 7.89
CA SER A 38 12.53 14.75 8.34
C SER A 38 13.66 14.06 7.55
N GLY A 39 14.35 14.81 6.65
CA GLY A 39 15.53 14.34 5.91
C GLY A 39 15.20 13.62 4.60
N PHE A 40 14.00 13.78 4.04
CA PHE A 40 13.66 13.26 2.74
C PHE A 40 13.97 14.25 1.61
N GLU A 41 14.43 13.75 0.48
CA GLU A 41 14.66 14.53 -0.74
C GLU A 41 13.41 14.49 -1.62
N PHE A 42 12.95 15.67 -2.05
CA PHE A 42 11.76 15.78 -2.88
C PHE A 42 12.06 15.46 -4.34
N ILE A 43 11.24 14.57 -4.92
CA ILE A 43 11.31 14.20 -6.33
C ILE A 43 10.00 14.55 -7.06
N THR A 44 10.13 14.85 -8.36
CA THR A 44 9.00 15.07 -9.26
C THR A 44 9.09 14.09 -10.45
N PRO A 45 8.61 12.86 -10.31
CA PRO A 45 8.58 11.89 -11.41
C PRO A 45 7.62 12.34 -12.54
N PRO A 46 7.86 11.91 -13.80
CA PRO A 46 7.01 12.28 -14.91
C PRO A 46 5.61 11.64 -14.80
N LEU A 47 4.59 12.34 -15.30
CA LEU A 47 3.21 11.83 -15.37
C LEU A 47 3.06 10.68 -16.39
N LEU A 48 3.86 10.71 -17.46
CA LEU A 48 3.85 9.71 -18.54
C LEU A 48 5.10 8.84 -18.46
N GLU A 49 4.90 7.55 -18.63
CA GLU A 49 5.97 6.55 -18.72
C GLU A 49 5.72 5.56 -19.86
N LEU A 50 6.76 4.84 -20.27
CA LEU A 50 6.58 3.67 -21.13
C LEU A 50 5.75 2.62 -20.37
N SER A 51 4.72 2.05 -21.03
CA SER A 51 3.85 1.05 -20.40
C SER A 51 4.61 -0.19 -19.90
N GLU A 52 5.73 -0.51 -20.53
CA GLU A 52 6.64 -1.59 -20.12
C GLU A 52 7.43 -1.27 -18.83
N SER A 53 7.53 0.02 -18.49
CA SER A 53 8.22 0.47 -17.26
C SER A 53 7.31 0.47 -16.04
N ILE A 54 6.00 0.38 -16.24
CA ILE A 54 5.01 0.30 -15.15
C ILE A 54 4.76 -1.17 -14.85
N GLY A 55 4.92 -1.55 -13.58
CA GLY A 55 4.69 -2.90 -13.12
C GLY A 55 5.68 -3.88 -13.73
N GLY A 56 6.75 -4.26 -13.01
CA GLY A 56 7.58 -5.41 -13.36
C GLY A 56 6.73 -6.70 -13.37
N GLU A 57 7.34 -7.86 -13.55
CA GLU A 57 6.68 -9.18 -13.61
C GLU A 57 5.76 -9.50 -12.40
N ALA A 58 5.99 -8.83 -11.25
CA ALA A 58 5.22 -9.02 -10.02
C ALA A 58 3.99 -8.09 -9.89
N HIS A 59 3.77 -7.12 -10.82
CA HIS A 59 2.83 -6.00 -10.60
C HIS A 59 1.76 -5.86 -11.67
N ASP A 60 1.22 -6.96 -12.16
CA ASP A 60 0.07 -6.98 -13.08
C ASP A 60 -1.12 -6.14 -12.56
N GLU A 61 -1.27 -6.02 -11.25
CA GLU A 61 -2.35 -5.25 -10.63
C GLU A 61 -2.20 -3.75 -10.90
N ILE A 62 -1.03 -3.16 -10.62
CA ILE A 62 -0.77 -1.72 -10.87
C ILE A 62 -0.91 -1.41 -12.36
N LYS A 63 -0.36 -2.27 -13.21
CA LYS A 63 -0.49 -2.15 -14.67
C LYS A 63 -1.94 -2.18 -15.13
N SER A 64 -2.77 -3.01 -14.50
CA SER A 64 -4.21 -3.10 -14.81
C SER A 64 -4.99 -1.83 -14.45
N HIS A 65 -4.44 -0.99 -13.58
CA HIS A 65 -5.03 0.29 -13.16
C HIS A 65 -4.51 1.47 -13.98
N ALA A 66 -3.51 1.30 -14.84
CA ALA A 66 -2.99 2.38 -15.67
C ALA A 66 -3.90 2.66 -16.90
N PHE A 67 -3.96 3.91 -17.31
CA PHE A 67 -4.41 4.27 -18.66
C PHE A 67 -3.23 4.14 -19.61
N SER A 68 -3.39 3.34 -20.66
CA SER A 68 -2.38 3.16 -21.70
C SER A 68 -2.88 3.59 -23.05
N PHE A 69 -2.00 4.20 -23.83
CA PHE A 69 -2.29 4.67 -25.19
C PHE A 69 -1.03 4.62 -26.05
N LYS A 70 -1.23 4.65 -27.37
CA LYS A 70 -0.13 4.66 -28.33
C LYS A 70 0.36 6.08 -28.54
N ASP A 71 1.65 6.32 -28.35
CA ASP A 71 2.29 7.59 -28.64
C ASP A 71 2.38 7.79 -30.17
N SER A 72 1.79 8.88 -30.66
CA SER A 72 1.81 9.20 -32.10
C SER A 72 3.20 9.61 -32.60
N LEU A 73 4.09 10.06 -31.73
CA LEU A 73 5.43 10.52 -32.08
C LEU A 73 6.39 9.34 -32.24
N THR A 74 6.37 8.39 -31.31
CA THR A 74 7.34 7.28 -31.28
C THR A 74 6.77 5.92 -31.65
N GLY A 75 5.44 5.80 -31.69
CA GLY A 75 4.73 4.54 -31.90
C GLY A 75 4.76 3.58 -30.71
N LYS A 76 5.39 3.97 -29.59
CA LYS A 76 5.46 3.18 -28.36
C LYS A 76 4.17 3.27 -27.56
N ASN A 77 3.93 2.30 -26.67
CA ASN A 77 2.85 2.38 -25.70
C ASN A 77 3.31 3.19 -24.49
N LEU A 78 2.55 4.23 -24.19
CA LEU A 78 2.71 5.06 -22.98
C LEU A 78 1.57 4.79 -22.02
N SER A 79 1.83 5.04 -20.75
CA SER A 79 0.81 5.01 -19.70
C SER A 79 0.87 6.27 -18.85
N ILE A 80 -0.30 6.68 -18.36
CA ILE A 80 -0.39 7.65 -17.28
C ILE A 80 -0.15 6.90 -15.98
N ARG A 81 0.72 7.42 -15.11
CA ARG A 81 1.07 6.76 -13.85
C ARG A 81 -0.16 6.55 -12.95
N PRO A 82 -0.43 5.33 -12.49
CA PRO A 82 -1.45 5.06 -11.48
C PRO A 82 -0.91 5.15 -10.05
N ASP A 83 0.43 5.18 -9.90
CA ASP A 83 1.15 5.16 -8.63
C ASP A 83 2.54 5.81 -8.78
N ILE A 84 3.04 6.48 -7.71
CA ILE A 84 4.36 7.13 -7.71
C ILE A 84 5.41 6.27 -7.00
N SER A 85 5.05 5.40 -6.06
CA SER A 85 6.00 4.57 -5.31
C SER A 85 6.89 3.74 -6.24
N GLU A 86 6.32 3.16 -7.31
CA GLU A 86 7.11 2.45 -8.32
C GLU A 86 8.09 3.34 -9.07
N GLN A 87 7.70 4.60 -9.33
CA GLN A 87 8.60 5.56 -9.96
C GLN A 87 9.74 5.94 -9.04
N ALA A 88 9.47 6.13 -7.73
CA ALA A 88 10.49 6.38 -6.71
C ALA A 88 11.50 5.21 -6.64
N SER A 89 11.00 3.95 -6.62
CA SER A 89 11.84 2.76 -6.66
C SER A 89 12.71 2.70 -7.93
N ARG A 90 12.13 3.03 -9.10
CA ARG A 90 12.89 3.11 -10.34
C ARG A 90 13.96 4.21 -10.31
N ILE A 91 13.65 5.36 -9.71
CA ILE A 91 14.59 6.47 -9.57
C ILE A 91 15.76 6.07 -8.67
N ASP A 92 15.50 5.45 -7.52
CA ASP A 92 16.55 4.91 -6.65
C ASP A 92 17.45 3.93 -7.42
N ALA A 93 16.85 2.92 -8.06
CA ALA A 93 17.58 1.83 -8.71
C ALA A 93 18.39 2.24 -9.94
N TYR A 94 17.89 3.21 -10.74
CA TYR A 94 18.47 3.49 -12.06
C TYR A 94 19.05 4.89 -12.23
N ARG A 95 18.68 5.83 -11.35
CA ARG A 95 19.14 7.23 -11.48
C ARG A 95 20.05 7.65 -10.34
N ILE A 96 19.71 7.28 -9.10
CA ILE A 96 20.50 7.58 -7.91
C ILE A 96 21.62 6.55 -7.77
N GLN A 97 21.29 5.26 -7.80
CA GLN A 97 22.25 4.14 -7.76
C GLN A 97 23.20 4.20 -6.56
N SER A 98 22.72 4.68 -5.41
CA SER A 98 23.51 4.74 -4.18
C SER A 98 23.50 3.42 -3.44
N ASN A 99 24.60 3.09 -2.75
CA ASN A 99 24.64 2.02 -1.76
C ASN A 99 24.23 2.49 -0.36
N ASP A 100 24.16 3.81 -0.16
CA ASP A 100 23.74 4.42 1.10
C ASP A 100 22.21 4.39 1.24
N ILE A 101 21.72 4.75 2.42
CA ILE A 101 20.28 4.96 2.65
C ILE A 101 19.84 6.18 1.84
N VAL A 102 18.76 6.01 1.07
CA VAL A 102 18.14 7.07 0.26
C VAL A 102 16.71 7.26 0.77
N LYS A 103 16.35 8.50 1.11
CA LYS A 103 15.00 8.88 1.56
C LYS A 103 14.39 9.82 0.53
N LEU A 104 13.33 9.40 -0.14
CA LEU A 104 12.65 10.18 -1.18
C LEU A 104 11.21 10.49 -0.76
N CYS A 105 10.74 11.70 -1.07
CA CYS A 105 9.33 12.05 -0.92
C CYS A 105 8.77 12.67 -2.20
N TYR A 106 7.46 12.61 -2.33
CA TYR A 106 6.77 13.09 -3.52
C TYR A 106 5.36 13.59 -3.20
N ALA A 107 4.85 14.46 -4.07
CA ALA A 107 3.44 14.85 -4.12
C ALA A 107 3.06 15.12 -5.57
N GLY A 108 2.15 14.34 -6.14
CA GLY A 108 1.79 14.47 -7.53
C GLY A 108 0.49 13.76 -7.90
N GLU A 109 -0.08 14.16 -9.03
CA GLU A 109 -1.28 13.56 -9.57
C GLU A 109 -1.03 12.12 -10.02
N VAL A 110 -1.99 11.26 -9.75
CA VAL A 110 -2.09 9.90 -10.27
C VAL A 110 -3.47 9.68 -10.90
N VAL A 111 -3.55 8.82 -11.90
CA VAL A 111 -4.79 8.55 -12.62
C VAL A 111 -5.01 7.05 -12.74
N LYS A 112 -6.13 6.56 -12.17
CA LYS A 112 -6.50 5.15 -12.18
C LYS A 112 -7.61 4.86 -13.19
N SER A 113 -7.43 3.84 -14.01
CA SER A 113 -8.43 3.41 -14.98
C SER A 113 -9.67 2.79 -14.33
N LYS A 114 -9.49 2.24 -13.12
CA LYS A 114 -10.56 1.62 -12.33
C LYS A 114 -10.71 2.37 -11.00
N VAL A 115 -11.96 2.58 -10.58
CA VAL A 115 -12.28 3.12 -9.26
C VAL A 115 -12.48 1.95 -8.32
N SER A 116 -11.78 1.92 -7.19
CA SER A 116 -12.14 1.01 -6.10
C SER A 116 -13.37 1.57 -5.36
N LYS A 117 -14.09 0.73 -4.63
CA LYS A 117 -15.26 1.17 -3.83
C LYS A 117 -14.89 2.25 -2.78
N SER A 118 -13.62 2.30 -2.38
CA SER A 118 -13.07 3.26 -1.42
C SER A 118 -12.61 4.58 -2.05
N LEU A 119 -12.21 4.57 -3.34
CA LEU A 119 -11.76 5.77 -4.04
C LEU A 119 -12.92 6.32 -4.87
N ARG A 120 -13.42 7.49 -4.50
CA ARG A 120 -14.52 8.17 -5.22
C ARG A 120 -14.07 8.80 -6.53
N SER A 121 -12.76 9.10 -6.66
CA SER A 121 -12.18 9.72 -7.85
C SER A 121 -11.14 8.83 -8.51
N ARG A 122 -11.06 8.90 -9.84
CA ARG A 122 -10.01 8.28 -10.67
C ARG A 122 -8.74 9.12 -10.71
N THR A 123 -8.86 10.40 -10.39
CA THR A 123 -7.77 11.36 -10.32
C THR A 123 -7.59 11.82 -8.88
N THR A 124 -6.38 11.73 -8.36
CA THR A 124 -6.06 12.18 -7.01
C THR A 124 -4.64 12.71 -6.93
N ILE A 125 -4.30 13.36 -5.84
CA ILE A 125 -2.92 13.77 -5.52
C ILE A 125 -2.37 12.78 -4.50
N GLN A 126 -1.46 11.93 -4.95
CA GLN A 126 -0.73 11.01 -4.08
C GLN A 126 0.43 11.75 -3.44
N VAL A 127 0.50 11.67 -2.10
CA VAL A 127 1.62 12.19 -1.31
C VAL A 127 2.22 11.02 -0.56
N GLY A 128 3.55 10.88 -0.58
CA GLY A 128 4.21 9.75 0.06
C GLY A 128 5.69 9.94 0.28
N ALA A 129 6.28 8.99 0.99
CA ALA A 129 7.70 8.95 1.33
C ALA A 129 8.21 7.52 1.34
N GLU A 130 9.43 7.32 0.84
CA GLU A 130 10.07 6.02 0.64
C GLU A 130 11.50 6.05 1.21
N ILE A 131 11.87 4.99 1.91
CA ILE A 131 13.23 4.76 2.45
C ILE A 131 13.81 3.55 1.74
N PHE A 132 14.91 3.74 1.03
CA PHE A 132 15.64 2.69 0.31
C PHE A 132 16.97 2.40 0.97
N GLY A 133 17.39 1.12 0.97
CA GLY A 133 18.69 0.71 1.46
C GLY A 133 18.76 0.47 2.98
N ASP A 134 17.67 0.62 3.71
CA ASP A 134 17.60 0.37 5.15
C ASP A 134 16.76 -0.87 5.46
N SER A 135 17.43 -1.96 5.89
CA SER A 135 16.79 -3.21 6.30
C SER A 135 16.39 -3.26 7.77
N SER A 136 16.63 -2.18 8.52
CA SER A 136 16.34 -2.13 9.95
C SER A 136 14.83 -2.07 10.23
N LYS A 137 14.44 -2.54 11.42
CA LYS A 137 13.07 -2.37 11.94
C LYS A 137 12.74 -0.91 12.27
N ASP A 138 13.77 -0.09 12.47
CA ASP A 138 13.59 1.33 12.76
C ASP A 138 13.14 2.10 11.52
N ALA A 139 13.54 1.68 10.31
CA ALA A 139 13.03 2.27 9.06
C ALA A 139 11.51 2.08 8.89
N GLU A 140 10.96 0.94 9.33
CA GLU A 140 9.51 0.70 9.33
C GLU A 140 8.81 1.63 10.32
N LEU A 141 9.37 1.77 11.53
CA LEU A 141 8.85 2.68 12.55
C LEU A 141 8.90 4.14 12.10
N ASP A 142 10.00 4.57 11.48
CA ASP A 142 10.16 5.92 10.91
C ASP A 142 9.08 6.19 9.85
N SER A 143 8.85 5.23 8.95
CA SER A 143 7.82 5.34 7.90
C SER A 143 6.42 5.46 8.51
N ILE A 144 6.07 4.61 9.49
CA ILE A 144 4.78 4.67 10.19
C ILE A 144 4.62 5.99 10.94
N ASN A 145 5.64 6.44 11.68
CA ASN A 145 5.59 7.69 12.43
C ASN A 145 5.39 8.89 11.50
N LEU A 146 6.07 8.93 10.36
CA LEU A 146 5.89 10.01 9.38
C LEU A 146 4.49 9.98 8.74
N MET A 147 3.95 8.78 8.47
CA MET A 147 2.56 8.61 8.03
C MET A 147 1.56 9.14 9.05
N LEU A 148 1.71 8.77 10.32
CA LEU A 148 0.85 9.25 11.41
C LEU A 148 0.97 10.77 11.59
N LYS A 149 2.19 11.31 11.51
CA LYS A 149 2.45 12.76 11.54
C LYS A 149 1.77 13.49 10.39
N SER A 150 1.74 12.88 9.20
CA SER A 150 1.02 13.43 8.05
C SER A 150 -0.48 13.57 8.30
N LEU A 151 -1.08 12.56 8.92
CA LEU A 151 -2.50 12.58 9.28
C LEU A 151 -2.79 13.59 10.41
N GLU A 152 -1.88 13.73 11.38
CA GLU A 152 -1.96 14.76 12.41
C GLU A 152 -1.93 16.17 11.81
N ILE A 153 -1.00 16.45 10.87
CA ILE A 153 -0.91 17.73 10.14
C ILE A 153 -2.20 18.02 9.37
N ALA A 154 -2.85 16.98 8.85
CA ALA A 154 -4.15 17.09 8.19
C ALA A 154 -5.31 17.31 9.18
N GLY A 155 -5.07 17.24 10.49
CA GLY A 155 -6.09 17.44 11.53
C GLY A 155 -6.89 16.18 11.86
N ILE A 156 -6.49 15.01 11.36
CA ILE A 156 -7.16 13.74 11.61
C ILE A 156 -6.91 13.30 13.05
N LYS A 157 -7.97 12.91 13.74
CA LYS A 157 -7.96 12.43 15.12
C LYS A 157 -8.48 11.00 15.21
N ASN A 158 -8.23 10.35 16.36
CA ASN A 158 -8.71 8.98 16.63
C ASN A 158 -8.31 8.00 15.52
N ILE A 159 -7.02 7.94 15.25
CA ILE A 159 -6.46 7.07 14.20
C ILE A 159 -6.42 5.64 14.72
N THR A 160 -6.97 4.72 13.94
CA THR A 160 -6.74 3.28 14.07
C THR A 160 -5.65 2.89 13.09
N LEU A 161 -4.50 2.45 13.61
CA LEU A 161 -3.40 1.90 12.84
C LEU A 161 -3.52 0.38 12.79
N SER A 162 -3.75 -0.17 11.62
CA SER A 162 -3.72 -1.61 11.37
C SER A 162 -2.33 -2.01 10.90
N ILE A 163 -1.75 -3.06 11.51
CA ILE A 163 -0.48 -3.64 11.11
C ILE A 163 -0.64 -5.12 10.78
N GLY A 164 0.11 -5.61 9.81
CA GLY A 164 0.17 -7.01 9.41
C GLY A 164 1.54 -7.38 8.85
N HIS A 165 1.67 -8.61 8.33
CA HIS A 165 2.93 -9.07 7.76
C HIS A 165 2.69 -9.86 6.46
N ALA A 166 3.03 -9.26 5.31
CA ALA A 166 2.75 -9.81 3.99
C ALA A 166 3.40 -11.19 3.76
N ALA A 167 4.64 -11.39 4.19
CA ALA A 167 5.31 -12.69 4.04
C ALA A 167 4.65 -13.78 4.89
N PHE A 168 4.09 -13.46 6.06
CA PHE A 168 3.31 -14.43 6.84
C PHE A 168 2.05 -14.83 6.08
N THR A 169 1.23 -13.87 5.63
CA THR A 169 0.03 -14.15 4.84
C THR A 169 0.35 -14.96 3.58
N SER A 170 1.43 -14.60 2.88
CA SER A 170 1.93 -15.34 1.71
C SER A 170 2.31 -16.78 2.05
N SER A 171 2.95 -17.02 3.19
CA SER A 171 3.36 -18.38 3.59
C SER A 171 2.17 -19.28 3.89
N VAL A 172 1.08 -18.73 4.45
CA VAL A 172 -0.19 -19.47 4.66
C VAL A 172 -0.88 -19.76 3.31
N LEU A 173 -0.79 -18.85 2.35
CA LEU A 173 -1.41 -18.97 1.02
C LEU A 173 -0.59 -19.85 0.06
N GLU A 174 0.73 -20.01 0.26
CA GLU A 174 1.64 -20.72 -0.66
C GLU A 174 1.17 -22.12 -1.07
N PRO A 175 0.68 -22.99 -0.15
CA PRO A 175 0.19 -24.32 -0.51
C PRO A 175 -0.96 -24.34 -1.51
N PHE A 176 -1.68 -23.22 -1.65
CA PHE A 176 -2.87 -23.12 -2.49
C PHE A 176 -2.56 -22.66 -3.92
N LYS A 177 -1.36 -22.15 -4.21
CA LYS A 177 -0.94 -21.75 -5.57
C LYS A 177 -1.06 -22.89 -6.58
N LYS A 178 -0.85 -24.14 -6.12
CA LYS A 178 -1.01 -25.35 -6.94
C LYS A 178 -2.44 -25.66 -7.40
N LEU A 179 -3.46 -25.00 -6.82
CA LEU A 179 -4.86 -25.15 -7.25
C LEU A 179 -5.17 -24.41 -8.56
N GLY A 180 -4.23 -23.60 -9.04
CA GLY A 180 -4.36 -22.81 -10.26
C GLY A 180 -4.66 -21.34 -10.00
N ARG A 181 -4.32 -20.48 -10.99
CA ARG A 181 -4.35 -19.02 -10.84
C ARG A 181 -5.77 -18.48 -10.53
N GLU A 182 -6.79 -19.01 -11.20
CA GLU A 182 -8.17 -18.52 -11.01
C GLU A 182 -8.66 -18.80 -9.59
N ILE A 183 -8.50 -20.04 -9.11
CA ILE A 183 -8.88 -20.43 -7.76
C ILE A 183 -8.10 -19.61 -6.73
N PHE A 184 -6.80 -19.36 -6.97
CA PHE A 184 -5.97 -18.57 -6.07
C PHE A 184 -6.48 -17.13 -5.94
N VAL A 185 -6.91 -16.50 -7.04
CA VAL A 185 -7.51 -15.16 -7.02
C VAL A 185 -8.83 -15.16 -6.23
N ASP A 186 -9.67 -16.19 -6.41
CA ASP A 186 -10.92 -16.31 -5.64
C ASP A 186 -10.65 -16.47 -4.14
N LEU A 187 -9.60 -17.20 -3.75
CA LEU A 187 -9.16 -17.33 -2.35
C LEU A 187 -8.70 -15.97 -1.79
N GLU A 188 -7.92 -15.20 -2.54
CA GLU A 188 -7.51 -13.85 -2.15
C GLU A 188 -8.73 -12.94 -1.93
N ILE A 189 -9.72 -12.99 -2.84
CA ILE A 189 -10.96 -12.21 -2.71
C ILE A 189 -11.77 -12.65 -1.50
N ALA A 190 -11.89 -13.95 -1.25
CA ALA A 190 -12.61 -14.48 -0.10
C ALA A 190 -11.92 -14.10 1.22
N LEU A 191 -10.59 -14.18 1.28
CA LEU A 191 -9.80 -13.79 2.45
C LEU A 191 -9.87 -12.29 2.72
N SER A 192 -9.80 -11.44 1.69
CA SER A 192 -9.95 -9.98 1.84
C SER A 192 -11.31 -9.57 2.43
N LYS A 193 -12.35 -10.40 2.20
CA LYS A 193 -13.69 -10.22 2.76
C LYS A 193 -13.87 -10.92 4.11
N LYS A 194 -12.84 -11.61 4.60
CA LYS A 194 -12.91 -12.50 5.79
C LYS A 194 -14.04 -13.51 5.68
N SER A 195 -14.36 -13.97 4.46
CA SER A 195 -15.49 -14.87 4.17
C SER A 195 -15.09 -16.34 4.34
N LYS A 196 -15.22 -16.86 5.57
CA LYS A 196 -14.98 -18.28 5.87
C LYS A 196 -15.84 -19.20 4.99
N SER A 197 -17.11 -18.83 4.75
CA SER A 197 -18.01 -19.63 3.93
C SER A 197 -17.62 -19.73 2.47
N ASP A 198 -16.99 -18.68 1.92
CA ASP A 198 -16.51 -18.73 0.54
C ASP A 198 -15.20 -19.53 0.46
N LEU A 199 -14.29 -19.35 1.42
CA LEU A 199 -13.09 -20.19 1.53
C LEU A 199 -13.45 -21.68 1.66
N ASP A 200 -14.44 -22.00 2.49
CA ASP A 200 -14.88 -23.38 2.70
C ASP A 200 -15.41 -24.03 1.43
N LYS A 201 -16.14 -23.29 0.58
CA LYS A 201 -16.65 -23.75 -0.71
C LYS A 201 -15.56 -23.90 -1.78
N ILE A 202 -14.60 -22.97 -1.82
CA ILE A 202 -13.55 -22.94 -2.84
C ILE A 202 -12.51 -24.04 -2.59
N ILE A 203 -12.20 -24.31 -1.32
CA ILE A 203 -11.13 -25.26 -0.94
C ILE A 203 -11.71 -26.67 -0.78
N PRO A 204 -11.22 -27.68 -1.51
CA PRO A 204 -11.64 -29.06 -1.34
C PRO A 204 -11.43 -29.57 0.11
N ASP A 205 -12.35 -30.37 0.63
CA ASP A 205 -12.27 -30.94 1.99
C ASP A 205 -11.02 -31.82 2.18
N SER A 206 -10.52 -32.41 1.11
CA SER A 206 -9.27 -33.19 1.13
C SER A 206 -7.99 -32.36 1.30
N ASN A 207 -8.09 -31.01 1.25
CA ASN A 207 -6.92 -30.16 1.41
C ASN A 207 -6.58 -29.98 2.89
N GLN A 208 -5.46 -30.54 3.33
CA GLN A 208 -5.01 -30.51 4.73
C GLN A 208 -4.74 -29.10 5.29
N ASN A 209 -4.53 -28.10 4.42
CA ASN A 209 -4.28 -26.70 4.83
C ASN A 209 -5.58 -25.85 4.87
N LYS A 210 -6.74 -26.46 4.55
CA LYS A 210 -8.04 -25.74 4.49
C LYS A 210 -8.35 -24.98 5.78
N GLN A 211 -8.24 -25.67 6.93
CA GLN A 211 -8.56 -25.06 8.21
C GLN A 211 -7.60 -23.93 8.60
N SER A 212 -6.33 -24.05 8.23
CA SER A 212 -5.33 -23.01 8.46
C SER A 212 -5.70 -21.71 7.72
N LEU A 213 -6.11 -21.80 6.45
CA LEU A 213 -6.52 -20.62 5.70
C LEU A 213 -7.83 -20.03 6.22
N ILE A 214 -8.81 -20.86 6.60
CA ILE A 214 -10.07 -20.40 7.19
C ILE A 214 -9.83 -19.71 8.53
N SER A 215 -8.92 -20.23 9.38
CA SER A 215 -8.59 -19.61 10.66
C SER A 215 -7.93 -18.23 10.52
N LEU A 216 -7.25 -17.97 9.40
CA LEU A 216 -6.66 -16.67 9.13
C LEU A 216 -7.71 -15.54 9.03
N CYS A 217 -8.97 -15.89 8.71
CA CYS A 217 -10.08 -14.94 8.76
C CYS A 217 -10.39 -14.38 10.16
N ASP A 218 -9.97 -15.06 11.23
CA ASP A 218 -10.16 -14.63 12.62
C ASP A 218 -8.90 -13.96 13.20
N MET A 219 -7.79 -13.98 12.48
CA MET A 219 -6.52 -13.44 12.96
C MET A 219 -6.47 -11.92 12.78
N TYR A 220 -7.42 -11.23 13.42
CA TYR A 220 -7.45 -9.77 13.49
C TYR A 220 -8.02 -9.31 14.84
N GLY A 221 -7.54 -8.17 15.35
CA GLY A 221 -7.98 -7.63 16.65
C GLY A 221 -6.89 -6.82 17.34
N GLY A 222 -6.78 -6.97 18.64
CA GLY A 222 -5.72 -6.36 19.45
C GLY A 222 -4.37 -7.07 19.30
N ILE A 223 -3.39 -6.64 20.08
CA ILE A 223 -2.02 -7.20 20.05
C ILE A 223 -1.97 -8.69 20.45
N ASP A 224 -2.94 -9.17 21.21
CA ASP A 224 -3.10 -10.56 21.61
C ASP A 224 -3.23 -11.54 20.43
N ILE A 225 -3.66 -11.05 19.27
CA ILE A 225 -3.69 -11.82 18.02
C ILE A 225 -2.32 -12.33 17.62
N ILE A 226 -1.25 -11.60 17.92
CA ILE A 226 0.13 -12.03 17.64
C ILE A 226 0.45 -13.33 18.37
N GLN A 227 0.10 -13.44 19.65
CA GLN A 227 0.30 -14.66 20.43
C GLN A 227 -0.57 -15.81 19.90
N SER A 228 -1.83 -15.54 19.57
CA SER A 228 -2.73 -16.53 18.98
C SER A 228 -2.19 -17.09 17.65
N ALA A 229 -1.55 -16.25 16.85
CA ALA A 229 -0.91 -16.68 15.60
C ALA A 229 0.33 -17.52 15.83
N LYS A 230 1.19 -17.17 16.82
CA LYS A 230 2.35 -18.00 17.21
C LYS A 230 1.94 -19.43 17.54
N GLU A 231 0.82 -19.60 18.23
CA GLU A 231 0.29 -20.91 18.61
C GLU A 231 -0.34 -21.65 17.43
N SER A 232 -1.25 -20.98 16.70
CA SER A 232 -2.04 -21.59 15.65
C SER A 232 -1.25 -21.94 14.39
N PHE A 233 -0.17 -21.20 14.10
CA PHE A 233 0.67 -21.37 12.91
C PHE A 233 2.11 -21.79 13.24
N SER A 234 2.33 -22.39 14.41
CA SER A 234 3.65 -22.86 14.88
C SER A 234 4.32 -23.87 13.94
N TYR A 235 3.54 -24.55 13.09
CA TYR A 235 4.02 -25.49 12.09
C TYR A 235 4.68 -24.81 10.87
N LEU A 236 4.50 -23.51 10.66
CA LEU A 236 5.19 -22.74 9.62
C LEU A 236 6.52 -22.23 10.19
N GLU A 237 7.63 -22.59 9.56
CA GLU A 237 8.99 -22.38 10.06
C GLU A 237 9.31 -20.93 10.46
N LEU A 238 8.80 -19.94 9.70
CA LEU A 238 9.13 -18.53 9.93
C LEU A 238 8.07 -17.76 10.76
N THR A 239 6.99 -18.41 11.19
CA THR A 239 5.91 -17.73 11.94
C THR A 239 6.44 -17.02 13.17
N GLN A 240 7.30 -17.65 13.96
CA GLN A 240 7.86 -17.06 15.17
C GLN A 240 8.58 -15.74 14.86
N ASN A 241 9.44 -15.75 13.83
CA ASN A 241 10.21 -14.56 13.44
C ASN A 241 9.32 -13.41 12.98
N PHE A 242 8.27 -13.70 12.20
CA PHE A 242 7.31 -12.68 11.75
C PHE A 242 6.52 -12.09 12.90
N MET A 243 6.08 -12.93 13.83
CA MET A 243 5.31 -12.51 15.00
C MET A 243 6.17 -11.75 16.01
N ASP A 244 7.42 -12.17 16.26
CA ASP A 244 8.37 -11.43 17.12
C ASP A 244 8.71 -10.05 16.52
N HIS A 245 8.74 -9.95 15.19
CA HIS A 245 8.92 -8.67 14.52
C HIS A 245 7.71 -7.75 14.74
N LEU A 246 6.49 -8.25 14.49
CA LEU A 246 5.27 -7.46 14.72
C LEU A 246 5.08 -7.08 16.19
N GLU A 247 5.39 -7.98 17.12
CA GLU A 247 5.30 -7.71 18.57
C GLU A 247 6.25 -6.58 18.99
N ALA A 248 7.51 -6.61 18.52
CA ALA A 248 8.48 -5.57 18.79
C ALA A 248 8.05 -4.20 18.21
N LEU A 249 7.51 -4.22 16.98
CA LEU A 249 6.98 -3.00 16.33
C LEU A 249 5.75 -2.46 17.08
N ALA A 250 4.80 -3.34 17.42
CA ALA A 250 3.59 -3.00 18.18
C ALA A 250 3.94 -2.40 19.54
N GLY A 251 4.94 -2.95 20.25
CA GLY A 251 5.42 -2.41 21.53
C GLY A 251 5.86 -0.96 21.43
N LYS A 252 6.65 -0.62 20.41
CA LYS A 252 7.10 0.77 20.15
C LYS A 252 5.94 1.71 19.76
N LEU A 253 4.94 1.20 19.02
CA LEU A 253 3.80 1.99 18.55
C LEU A 253 2.79 2.29 19.64
N ILE A 254 2.59 1.39 20.61
CA ILE A 254 1.68 1.59 21.76
C ILE A 254 2.14 2.74 22.68
N GLU A 255 3.44 3.01 22.74
CA GLU A 255 3.97 4.15 23.47
C GLU A 255 3.51 5.50 22.88
N ASN A 256 3.03 5.50 21.66
CA ASN A 256 2.54 6.68 20.94
C ASN A 256 1.08 6.96 21.35
N SER A 257 0.89 7.92 22.24
CA SER A 257 -0.45 8.32 22.73
C SER A 257 -1.29 8.92 21.59
N GLY A 258 -2.46 8.37 21.36
CA GLY A 258 -3.44 8.94 20.40
C GLY A 258 -3.79 8.03 19.22
N ILE A 259 -3.24 6.81 19.16
CA ILE A 259 -3.64 5.80 18.16
C ILE A 259 -4.28 4.58 18.83
N THR A 260 -5.20 3.94 18.13
CA THR A 260 -5.67 2.59 18.44
C THR A 260 -4.91 1.61 17.54
N LEU A 261 -4.16 0.68 18.15
CA LEU A 261 -3.44 -0.33 17.39
C LEU A 261 -4.34 -1.53 17.12
N HIS A 262 -4.38 -1.94 15.87
CA HIS A 262 -5.08 -3.12 15.36
C HIS A 262 -4.08 -4.02 14.62
N VAL A 263 -4.20 -5.33 14.80
CA VAL A 263 -3.41 -6.34 14.08
C VAL A 263 -4.32 -7.05 13.11
N ASP A 264 -3.93 -7.18 11.83
CA ASP A 264 -4.63 -7.98 10.83
C ASP A 264 -3.64 -8.85 10.05
N LEU A 265 -3.59 -10.13 10.38
CA LEU A 265 -2.69 -11.10 9.75
C LEU A 265 -3.30 -11.74 8.49
N GLY A 266 -4.58 -11.49 8.21
CA GLY A 266 -5.26 -11.90 6.99
C GLY A 266 -5.41 -10.74 5.98
N GLU A 267 -4.65 -9.66 6.13
CA GLU A 267 -4.63 -8.58 5.14
C GLU A 267 -3.96 -9.06 3.85
N VAL A 268 -4.67 -8.91 2.74
CA VAL A 268 -4.19 -9.32 1.40
C VAL A 268 -4.05 -8.15 0.43
N GLN A 269 -4.50 -6.94 0.81
CA GLN A 269 -4.35 -5.77 -0.05
C GLN A 269 -2.87 -5.37 -0.15
N GLY A 270 -2.34 -5.41 -1.37
CA GLY A 270 -0.94 -5.07 -1.63
C GLY A 270 0.09 -6.13 -1.20
N PHE A 271 -0.35 -7.31 -0.69
CA PHE A 271 0.59 -8.34 -0.23
C PHE A 271 1.49 -8.89 -1.36
N LYS A 272 1.08 -8.77 -2.63
CA LYS A 272 1.93 -9.11 -3.80
C LYS A 272 3.07 -8.11 -4.02
N TYR A 273 2.88 -6.89 -3.55
CA TYR A 273 3.86 -5.83 -3.62
C TYR A 273 4.82 -5.85 -2.42
N HIS A 274 4.27 -6.17 -1.23
CA HIS A 274 5.01 -6.17 0.03
C HIS A 274 5.52 -7.56 0.38
N ASN A 275 6.66 -7.60 1.05
CA ASN A 275 7.28 -8.84 1.54
C ASN A 275 7.68 -8.78 3.03
N GLY A 276 7.30 -7.73 3.73
CA GLY A 276 7.52 -7.53 5.15
C GLY A 276 6.27 -7.02 5.86
N VAL A 277 6.48 -6.12 6.81
CA VAL A 277 5.38 -5.44 7.52
C VAL A 277 4.54 -4.63 6.54
N VAL A 278 3.23 -4.67 6.71
CA VAL A 278 2.25 -3.81 6.04
C VAL A 278 1.47 -3.04 7.08
N PHE A 279 1.07 -1.82 6.75
CA PHE A 279 0.33 -0.97 7.67
C PHE A 279 -0.65 -0.07 6.93
N SER A 280 -1.77 0.23 7.60
CA SER A 280 -2.84 1.09 7.07
C SER A 280 -3.44 1.92 8.18
N ALA A 281 -3.74 3.18 7.91
CA ALA A 281 -4.36 4.09 8.86
C ALA A 281 -5.81 4.37 8.48
N TYR A 282 -6.67 4.32 9.49
CA TYR A 282 -8.10 4.60 9.41
C TYR A 282 -8.47 5.66 10.44
N ALA A 283 -9.62 6.31 10.27
CA ALA A 283 -10.22 7.16 11.29
C ALA A 283 -11.73 6.88 11.37
N ASP A 284 -12.30 7.11 12.52
CA ASP A 284 -13.75 6.93 12.75
C ASP A 284 -14.62 7.77 11.80
N SER A 285 -14.09 8.91 11.35
CA SER A 285 -14.72 9.81 10.38
C SER A 285 -14.71 9.29 8.94
N ALA A 286 -13.91 8.25 8.65
CA ALA A 286 -13.69 7.73 7.30
C ALA A 286 -13.95 6.23 7.23
N GLY A 287 -14.89 5.82 6.37
CA GLY A 287 -15.15 4.40 6.10
C GLY A 287 -14.16 3.76 5.10
N TYR A 288 -12.94 4.30 4.97
CA TYR A 288 -11.91 3.87 4.00
C TYR A 288 -10.50 4.12 4.53
N VAL A 289 -9.50 3.49 3.91
CA VAL A 289 -8.08 3.66 4.22
C VAL A 289 -7.64 5.09 3.89
N LEU A 290 -7.06 5.79 4.85
CA LEU A 290 -6.56 7.17 4.68
C LEU A 290 -5.11 7.20 4.17
N ALA A 291 -4.28 6.32 4.70
CA ALA A 291 -2.90 6.15 4.32
C ALA A 291 -2.51 4.68 4.48
N LYS A 292 -1.57 4.22 3.68
CA LYS A 292 -1.09 2.84 3.71
C LYS A 292 0.36 2.77 3.32
N GLY A 293 1.03 1.70 3.74
CA GLY A 293 2.42 1.46 3.40
C GLY A 293 2.88 0.07 3.80
N GLY A 294 4.18 -0.16 3.65
CA GLY A 294 4.78 -1.43 4.01
C GLY A 294 6.18 -1.59 3.47
N ARG A 295 6.83 -2.71 3.82
CA ARG A 295 8.12 -3.12 3.31
C ARG A 295 7.98 -3.90 2.02
N TYR A 296 8.78 -3.53 1.01
CA TYR A 296 8.73 -4.11 -0.34
C TYR A 296 10.13 -4.31 -0.94
N ASP A 297 10.99 -5.01 -0.22
CA ASP A 297 12.37 -5.26 -0.62
C ASP A 297 12.45 -5.97 -1.99
N GLY A 298 13.43 -5.59 -2.81
CA GLY A 298 13.71 -6.26 -4.08
C GLY A 298 12.73 -6.02 -5.21
N LEU A 299 11.94 -4.95 -5.15
CA LEU A 299 10.98 -4.61 -6.19
C LEU A 299 11.61 -4.51 -7.58
N ARG A 300 12.88 -4.15 -7.66
CA ARG A 300 13.64 -4.06 -8.90
C ARG A 300 14.95 -4.86 -8.79
N LYS A 301 14.90 -6.08 -9.27
CA LYS A 301 16.07 -6.95 -9.41
C LYS A 301 16.93 -6.47 -10.57
N GLN A 302 17.91 -5.64 -10.30
CA GLN A 302 19.01 -5.36 -11.25
C GLN A 302 20.38 -5.77 -10.72
N SER A 303 20.45 -6.18 -9.45
CA SER A 303 21.64 -6.76 -8.84
C SER A 303 21.26 -8.07 -8.18
N ASP A 304 22.23 -8.92 -7.89
CA ASP A 304 22.04 -10.20 -7.18
C ASP A 304 21.55 -10.01 -5.72
N THR A 305 21.36 -8.76 -5.27
CA THR A 305 20.89 -8.42 -3.92
C THR A 305 19.62 -7.61 -3.99
N ASP A 306 18.60 -8.07 -3.28
CA ASP A 306 17.35 -7.32 -3.08
C ASP A 306 17.65 -6.06 -2.25
N ARG A 307 17.37 -4.86 -2.80
CA ARG A 307 17.54 -3.60 -2.07
C ARG A 307 16.37 -3.40 -1.11
N PRO A 308 16.61 -3.22 0.20
CA PRO A 308 15.54 -2.96 1.16
C PRO A 308 14.79 -1.69 0.83
N ALA A 309 13.46 -1.73 0.98
CA ALA A 309 12.61 -0.57 0.76
C ALA A 309 11.37 -0.61 1.67
N VAL A 310 11.03 0.52 2.26
CA VAL A 310 9.80 0.72 3.03
C VAL A 310 9.28 2.12 2.80
N GLY A 311 7.97 2.27 2.66
CA GLY A 311 7.36 3.57 2.43
C GLY A 311 5.86 3.58 2.69
N PHE A 312 5.26 4.73 2.47
CA PHE A 312 3.82 4.92 2.57
C PHE A 312 3.32 5.97 1.59
N ASP A 313 2.03 5.91 1.31
CA ASP A 313 1.30 6.93 0.56
C ASP A 313 -0.05 7.24 1.20
N LEU A 314 -0.57 8.43 0.87
CA LEU A 314 -1.91 8.88 1.18
C LEU A 314 -2.54 9.62 -0.01
N ASP A 315 -3.87 9.59 -0.07
CA ASP A 315 -4.65 10.41 -1.00
C ASP A 315 -4.95 11.75 -0.35
N LEU A 316 -4.26 12.81 -0.83
CA LEU A 316 -4.33 14.13 -0.26
C LEU A 316 -5.74 14.72 -0.30
N VAL A 317 -6.48 14.48 -1.39
CA VAL A 317 -7.85 14.98 -1.55
C VAL A 317 -8.80 14.31 -0.57
N SER A 318 -8.69 12.98 -0.44
CA SER A 318 -9.51 12.21 0.49
C SER A 318 -9.25 12.61 1.95
N VAL A 319 -7.97 12.76 2.33
CA VAL A 319 -7.57 13.19 3.68
C VAL A 319 -8.02 14.61 3.98
N SER A 320 -7.94 15.52 3.01
CA SER A 320 -8.38 16.92 3.19
C SER A 320 -9.89 17.10 3.33
N ASN A 321 -10.70 16.09 3.04
CA ASN A 321 -12.16 16.13 3.11
C ASN A 321 -12.74 15.72 4.47
N LEU A 322 -11.88 15.38 5.44
CA LEU A 322 -12.24 14.98 6.80
C LEU A 322 -12.05 16.12 7.80
#